data_62877ef7955f346ef94c145dfd265031
#
_entry.id   62877ef7955f346ef94c145dfd265031
#
_cell.length_a   1.000
_cell.length_b   1.000
_cell.length_c   1.000
_cell.angle_alpha   90.00
_cell.angle_beta   90.00
_cell.angle_gamma   90.00
#
_symmetry.space_group_name_H-M   'P 1'
#
loop_
_entity.id
_entity.type
_entity.pdbx_description
1 polymer ?
#
loop_
_entity_poly.entity_id
_entity_poly.type
_entity_poly.pdbx_seq_one_letter_code
_entity_poly.pdbx_strand_id
1 'polypeptide(L)'
;MYSARHLLALEEPNLSGADAGRGRTLRVRVYPGASNPRVEEEPDGLFRVYVSAAPRRGKANAELLKAISRHMGIAKSSITIEKGLKSREKVLRIVFD
;
A
#
# COMPACT_ATOMS: atom_id res chain seq x y z
N MET A 1 -6.44 11.11 14.37
CA MET A 1 -6.33 11.08 14.20
C MET A 1 -6.51 11.28 13.97
N TYR A 2 -6.78 10.81 13.89
CA TYR A 2 -6.97 10.66 13.51
C TYR A 2 -7.41 10.89 13.21
N SER A 3 -7.64 10.78 13.30
CA SER A 3 -8.03 10.72 13.03
C SER A 3 -8.63 11.04 12.73
N ALA A 4 -8.91 11.01 12.62
CA ALA A 4 -9.33 11.08 12.30
C ALA A 4 -10.07 11.24 12.15
N ARG A 5 -10.36 11.16 12.27
CA ARG A 5 -10.86 11.15 12.22
C ARG A 5 -11.48 11.70 12.03
N HIS A 6 -11.73 11.68 12.13
CA HIS A 6 -12.17 11.96 11.96
C HIS A 6 -12.66 12.73 11.53
N LEU A 7 -12.75 12.87 11.34
CA LEU A 7 -13.12 13.51 11.01
C LEU A 7 -13.59 13.87 10.34
N LEU A 8 -13.70 13.82 9.98
CA LEU A 8 -14.05 14.04 9.36
C LEU A 8 -14.53 13.76 8.65
N ALA A 9 -14.63 13.37 8.55
CA ALA A 9 -14.85 12.99 8.01
C ALA A 9 -15.36 12.93 7.30
N LEU A 10 -15.54 12.89 7.06
CA LEU A 10 -15.83 12.80 6.55
C LEU A 10 -15.89 12.69 5.63
N GLU A 11 -15.53 12.56 5.34
CA GLU A 11 -15.43 12.29 4.47
C GLU A 11 -15.58 11.52 3.66
N GLU A 12 -15.83 10.95 3.39
CA GLU A 12 -15.88 10.18 2.74
C GLU A 12 -16.65 9.46 2.26
N PRO A 13 -16.89 9.26 1.80
CA PRO A 13 -17.59 8.56 1.39
C PRO A 13 -17.92 7.59 0.88
N ASN A 14 -17.87 7.04 0.62
CA ASN A 14 -18.09 6.20 0.13
C ASN A 14 -18.25 5.29 0.12
N LEU A 15 -18.71 5.09 0.18
CA LEU A 15 -18.93 4.26 0.32
C LEU A 15 -19.38 3.21 -0.04
N SER A 16 -19.12 3.09 -0.23
CA SER A 16 -19.66 1.95 -0.76
C SER A 16 -19.25 0.76 -0.05
N GLY A 17 -19.30 -0.15 -0.05
CA GLY A 17 -18.82 -1.29 0.56
C GLY A 17 -18.77 -1.26 2.02
N ALA A 18 -18.75 -2.35 2.62
CA ALA A 18 -18.81 -2.46 4.05
C ALA A 18 -17.61 -1.83 4.74
N ASP A 19 -16.51 -1.79 4.05
CA ASP A 19 -15.27 -1.28 4.62
C ASP A 19 -14.91 0.07 4.07
N ALA A 20 -15.84 0.72 3.39
CA ALA A 20 -15.53 1.95 2.67
C ALA A 20 -14.95 3.01 3.57
N GLY A 21 -15.44 3.17 4.75
CA GLY A 21 -14.96 4.21 5.63
C GLY A 21 -13.66 3.88 6.33
N ARG A 22 -13.19 2.65 6.19
CA ARG A 22 -12.04 2.18 6.93
C ARG A 22 -10.91 1.72 6.06
N GLY A 23 -11.04 1.86 4.76
CA GLY A 23 -10.04 1.38 3.86
C GLY A 23 -9.62 2.43 2.87
N ARG A 24 -8.48 2.21 2.28
CA ARG A 24 -8.04 3.01 1.16
C ARG A 24 -7.23 2.12 0.25
N THR A 25 -7.14 2.51 -1.00
CA THR A 25 -6.31 1.81 -1.96
C THR A 25 -5.11 2.67 -2.31
N LEU A 26 -4.01 2.00 -2.58
CA LEU A 26 -2.78 2.64 -3.02
C LEU A 26 -2.37 2.02 -4.33
N ARG A 27 -2.00 2.84 -5.30
CA ARG A 27 -1.36 2.35 -6.51
C ARG A 27 0.12 2.32 -6.26
N VAL A 28 0.74 1.20 -6.51
CA VAL A 28 2.19 1.07 -6.34
C VAL A 28 2.81 0.49 -7.59
N ARG A 29 4.04 0.86 -7.84
CA ARG A 29 4.86 0.24 -8.87
C ARG A 29 6.11 -0.28 -8.19
N VAL A 30 6.40 -1.55 -8.41
CA VAL A 30 7.49 -2.22 -7.73
C VAL A 30 8.68 -2.35 -8.67
N TYR A 31 9.86 -2.02 -8.17
CA TYR A 31 11.11 -2.15 -8.88
C TYR A 31 11.96 -3.17 -8.13
N PRO A 32 11.96 -4.43 -8.58
CA PRO A 32 12.72 -5.48 -7.89
C PRO A 32 14.21 -5.39 -8.21
N GLY A 33 15.01 -6.07 -7.43
CA GLY A 33 16.45 -6.12 -7.65
C GLY A 33 17.16 -4.80 -7.40
N ALA A 34 16.59 -3.95 -6.58
CA ALA A 34 17.16 -2.62 -6.33
C ALA A 34 18.31 -2.72 -5.34
N SER A 35 19.37 -1.97 -5.62
CA SER A 35 20.52 -1.90 -4.71
C SER A 35 20.28 -0.93 -3.57
N ASN A 36 19.25 -0.08 -3.69
CA ASN A 36 18.92 0.89 -2.65
C ASN A 36 17.40 0.85 -2.41
N PRO A 37 16.92 -0.12 -1.62
CA PRO A 37 15.49 -0.25 -1.36
C PRO A 37 14.93 1.00 -0.69
N ARG A 38 13.78 1.45 -1.17
CA ARG A 38 13.15 2.65 -0.65
C ARG A 38 11.74 2.81 -1.19
N VAL A 39 10.99 3.73 -0.61
CA VAL A 39 9.66 4.11 -1.08
C VAL A 39 9.68 5.57 -1.46
N GLU A 40 9.16 5.88 -2.64
CA GLU A 40 9.03 7.26 -3.13
C GLU A 40 7.57 7.51 -3.49
N GLU A 41 7.05 8.64 -3.07
CA GLU A 41 5.68 9.02 -3.39
C GLU A 41 5.68 10.02 -4.53
N GLU A 42 4.88 9.74 -5.55
CA GLU A 42 4.73 10.64 -6.68
C GLU A 42 3.61 11.64 -6.41
N PRO A 43 3.68 12.83 -7.02
CA PRO A 43 2.62 13.82 -6.81
C PRO A 43 1.22 13.35 -7.17
N ASP A 44 1.11 12.39 -8.09
CA ASP A 44 -0.19 11.86 -8.52
C ASP A 44 -0.72 10.75 -7.63
N GLY A 45 0.00 10.43 -6.55
CA GLY A 45 -0.42 9.42 -5.61
C GLY A 45 0.13 8.03 -5.86
N LEU A 46 0.93 7.85 -6.89
CA LEU A 46 1.57 6.57 -7.14
C LEU A 46 2.76 6.42 -6.18
N PHE A 47 2.90 5.24 -5.59
CA PHE A 47 4.05 4.91 -4.77
C PHE A 47 5.02 4.06 -5.58
N ARG A 48 6.25 4.50 -5.68
CA ARG A 48 7.31 3.68 -6.26
C ARG A 48 8.01 2.97 -5.13
N VAL A 49 8.05 1.65 -5.21
CA VAL A 49 8.64 0.84 -4.14
C VAL A 49 9.79 0.05 -4.73
N TYR A 50 10.99 0.36 -4.27
CA TYR A 50 12.21 -0.31 -4.71
C TYR A 50 12.53 -1.38 -3.69
N VAL A 51 12.57 -2.63 -4.14
CA VAL A 51 12.84 -3.76 -3.27
C VAL A 51 14.07 -4.51 -3.76
N SER A 52 14.81 -5.08 -2.85
CA SER A 52 16.04 -5.81 -3.22
C SER A 52 15.74 -7.20 -3.74
N ALA A 53 14.66 -7.82 -3.31
CA ALA A 53 14.34 -9.20 -3.69
C ALA A 53 13.99 -9.31 -5.16
N ALA A 54 14.29 -10.47 -5.73
CA ALA A 54 13.86 -10.79 -7.09
C ALA A 54 12.37 -11.05 -7.10
N PRO A 55 11.71 -10.87 -8.27
CA PRO A 55 10.25 -11.04 -8.35
C PRO A 55 9.88 -12.51 -8.52
N ARG A 56 10.27 -13.35 -7.58
CA ARG A 56 9.94 -14.76 -7.65
C ARG A 56 9.55 -15.29 -6.28
N ARG A 57 8.64 -16.26 -6.28
CA ARG A 57 8.18 -16.94 -5.07
C ARG A 57 7.63 -15.98 -4.03
N GLY A 58 7.06 -14.89 -4.46
CA GLY A 58 6.45 -13.95 -3.55
C GLY A 58 7.41 -13.13 -2.70
N LYS A 59 8.71 -13.24 -2.94
CA LYS A 59 9.68 -12.52 -2.11
C LYS A 59 9.58 -11.02 -2.28
N ALA A 60 9.45 -10.57 -3.51
CA ALA A 60 9.30 -9.13 -3.75
C ALA A 60 8.00 -8.61 -3.16
N ASN A 61 6.92 -9.40 -3.22
CA ASN A 61 5.65 -9.00 -2.62
C ASN A 61 5.77 -8.90 -1.11
N ALA A 62 6.46 -9.83 -0.47
CA ALA A 62 6.66 -9.78 0.97
C ALA A 62 7.44 -8.53 1.36
N GLU A 63 8.49 -8.22 0.62
CA GLU A 63 9.29 -7.04 0.90
C GLU A 63 8.50 -5.76 0.64
N LEU A 64 7.65 -5.76 -0.39
CA LEU A 64 6.77 -4.65 -0.69
C LEU A 64 5.87 -4.33 0.50
N LEU A 65 5.19 -5.34 1.04
CA LEU A 65 4.29 -5.13 2.17
C LEU A 65 5.05 -4.60 3.38
N LYS A 66 6.24 -5.12 3.61
CA LYS A 66 7.07 -4.65 4.71
C LYS A 66 7.49 -3.20 4.52
N ALA A 67 7.86 -2.83 3.30
CA ALA A 67 8.28 -1.46 3.00
C ALA A 67 7.11 -0.47 3.21
N ILE A 68 5.93 -0.81 2.70
CA ILE A 68 4.77 0.05 2.86
C ILE A 68 4.35 0.13 4.33
N SER A 69 4.39 -1.00 5.03
CA SER A 69 4.09 -1.03 6.45
C SER A 69 4.97 -0.04 7.23
N ARG A 70 6.26 -0.07 6.96
CA ARG A 70 7.19 0.84 7.64
C ARG A 70 7.00 2.29 7.21
N HIS A 71 6.81 2.51 5.92
CA HIS A 71 6.67 3.85 5.39
C HIS A 71 5.43 4.55 5.96
N MET A 72 4.35 3.82 6.11
CA MET A 72 3.09 4.39 6.58
C MET A 72 2.86 4.21 8.08
N GLY A 73 3.69 3.44 8.74
CA GLY A 73 3.53 3.21 10.17
C GLY A 73 2.32 2.37 10.51
N ILE A 74 2.01 1.37 9.68
CA ILE A 74 0.86 0.50 9.91
C ILE A 74 1.31 -0.95 9.93
N ALA A 75 0.47 -1.83 10.46
CA ALA A 75 0.79 -3.25 10.51
C ALA A 75 0.72 -3.86 9.13
N LYS A 76 1.61 -4.80 8.84
CA LYS A 76 1.57 -5.53 7.56
C LYS A 76 0.25 -6.24 7.35
N SER A 77 -0.35 -6.74 8.43
CA SER A 77 -1.62 -7.45 8.34
C SER A 77 -2.76 -6.55 7.89
N SER A 78 -2.58 -5.24 7.92
CA SER A 78 -3.57 -4.30 7.44
C SER A 78 -3.49 -4.08 5.94
N ILE A 79 -2.50 -4.67 5.27
CA ILE A 79 -2.24 -4.42 3.86
C ILE A 79 -2.48 -5.70 3.06
N THR A 80 -3.24 -5.59 1.98
CA THR A 80 -3.51 -6.71 1.08
C THR A 80 -3.25 -6.26 -0.35
N ILE A 81 -2.65 -7.15 -1.13
CA ILE A 81 -2.49 -6.89 -2.56
C ILE A 81 -3.82 -7.25 -3.23
N GLU A 82 -4.53 -6.24 -3.67
CA GLU A 82 -5.84 -6.43 -4.26
C GLU A 82 -5.77 -6.80 -5.73
N LYS A 83 -4.82 -6.22 -6.44
CA LYS A 83 -4.63 -6.47 -7.87
C LYS A 83 -3.15 -6.49 -8.19
N GLY A 84 -2.81 -7.22 -9.24
CA GLY A 84 -1.45 -7.21 -9.76
C GLY A 84 -0.48 -8.08 -9.00
N LEU A 85 -0.96 -9.19 -8.44
CA LEU A 85 -0.11 -10.07 -7.64
C LEU A 85 1.17 -10.48 -8.38
N LYS A 86 1.08 -10.69 -9.70
CA LYS A 86 2.23 -11.09 -10.50
C LYS A 86 2.70 -9.98 -11.44
N SER A 87 2.29 -8.76 -11.18
CA SER A 87 2.62 -7.61 -12.01
C SER A 87 3.51 -6.65 -11.23
N ARG A 88 4.23 -5.79 -11.92
CA ARG A 88 4.96 -4.71 -11.28
C ARG A 88 4.03 -3.62 -10.77
N GLU A 89 2.90 -3.45 -11.43
CA GLU A 89 1.92 -2.46 -10.99
C GLU A 89 0.86 -3.17 -10.17
N LYS A 90 0.66 -2.67 -8.97
CA LYS A 90 -0.21 -3.32 -8.00
C LYS A 90 -1.14 -2.31 -7.38
N VAL A 91 -2.26 -2.81 -6.91
CA VAL A 91 -3.17 -2.02 -6.08
C VAL A 91 -3.20 -2.68 -4.72
N LEU A 92 -2.85 -1.92 -3.72
CA LEU A 92 -2.88 -2.39 -2.34
C LEU A 92 -4.11 -1.84 -1.67
N ARG A 93 -4.71 -2.67 -0.83
CA ARG A 93 -5.82 -2.25 0.01
C ARG A 93 -5.32 -2.19 1.44
N ILE A 94 -5.58 -1.06 2.07
CA ILE A 94 -5.19 -0.86 3.46
C ILE A 94 -6.44 -0.67 4.28
N VAL A 95 -6.56 -1.46 5.34
CA VAL A 95 -7.71 -1.39 6.23
C VAL A 95 -7.24 -0.83 7.57
N PHE A 96 -7.91 0.21 8.02
CA PHE A 96 -7.60 0.83 9.30
C PHE A 96 -8.61 0.40 10.35
N ASP A 97 -8.13 0.20 11.54
CA ASP A 97 -9.01 -0.12 12.66
C ASP A 97 -9.58 1.12 13.30
#